data_da2c9275b1e99d98fef42fdbc85984b0
#
_entry.id   da2c9275b1e99d98fef42fdbc85984b0
#
_cell.length_a   1.000
_cell.length_b   1.000
_cell.length_c   1.000
_cell.angle_alpha   90.00
_cell.angle_beta   90.00
_cell.angle_gamma   90.00
#
_symmetry.space_group_name_H-M   'P 1'
#
loop_
_entity.id
_entity.type
_entity.pdbx_description
1 polymer ?
#
loop_
_entity_poly.entity_id
_entity_poly.type
_entity_poly.pdbx_seq_one_letter_code
_entity_poly.pdbx_strand_id
1 'polypeptide(L)'
;MKKGILMGAALAGMTLALGAWAANDQPIPPDSLGLSKTSVFDSPAPPAFDYKEPDVGTVTTRAVRSYPTAPPMITHSIEGMLPITQENNMCKDCHVQPDMVGKKVEPGMPIPAPASHYVDVKKGEFYMGRWNCVQCHRPQADVKPLVANIFGQPGKAGKK
;
A
#
# COMPACT_ATOMS: atom_id res chain seq x y z
N MET A 1 -3.64 10.44 74.81
CA MET A 1 -4.70 10.72 73.85
C MET A 1 -4.30 11.65 72.66
N LYS A 2 -3.04 12.10 72.51
CA LYS A 2 -2.63 12.99 71.40
C LYS A 2 -2.01 12.28 70.19
N LYS A 3 -1.63 10.98 70.31
CA LYS A 3 -1.00 10.20 69.21
C LYS A 3 -1.99 9.59 68.21
N GLY A 4 -3.24 9.42 68.55
CA GLY A 4 -4.25 8.84 67.67
C GLY A 4 -4.83 9.76 66.63
N ILE A 5 -4.84 11.07 66.90
CA ILE A 5 -5.38 12.09 66.00
C ILE A 5 -4.45 12.37 64.80
N LEU A 6 -3.14 12.27 65.01
CA LEU A 6 -2.16 12.45 63.93
C LEU A 6 -2.13 11.29 62.92
N MET A 7 -2.42 10.07 63.37
CA MET A 7 -2.52 8.92 62.44
C MET A 7 -3.77 8.95 61.59
N GLY A 8 -4.89 9.44 62.14
CA GLY A 8 -6.14 9.59 61.39
C GLY A 8 -6.07 10.64 60.29
N ALA A 9 -5.38 11.76 60.55
CA ALA A 9 -5.19 12.81 59.55
C ALA A 9 -4.27 12.41 58.40
N ALA A 10 -3.27 11.56 58.66
CA ALA A 10 -2.38 11.03 57.61
C ALA A 10 -3.06 10.05 56.68
N LEU A 11 -3.92 9.18 57.22
CA LEU A 11 -4.70 8.23 56.41
C LEU A 11 -5.78 8.92 55.58
N ALA A 12 -6.44 9.95 56.11
CA ALA A 12 -7.45 10.73 55.36
C ALA A 12 -6.81 11.56 54.22
N GLY A 13 -5.60 12.06 54.44
CA GLY A 13 -4.86 12.77 53.36
C GLY A 13 -4.40 11.85 52.22
N MET A 14 -4.07 10.61 52.53
CA MET A 14 -3.59 9.63 51.53
C MET A 14 -4.74 9.07 50.68
N THR A 15 -5.96 8.98 51.21
CA THR A 15 -7.14 8.59 50.41
C THR A 15 -7.65 9.68 49.48
N LEU A 16 -7.47 10.95 49.81
CA LEU A 16 -7.80 12.09 48.94
C LEU A 16 -6.83 12.24 47.77
N ALA A 17 -5.56 11.87 47.93
CA ALA A 17 -4.55 11.94 46.86
C ALA A 17 -4.71 10.84 45.80
N LEU A 18 -5.29 9.68 46.16
CA LEU A 18 -5.53 8.60 45.19
C LEU A 18 -6.79 8.81 44.32
N GLY A 19 -7.71 9.68 44.77
CA GLY A 19 -8.93 9.99 44.01
C GLY A 19 -8.75 11.03 42.89
N ALA A 20 -7.63 11.75 42.86
CA ALA A 20 -7.42 12.84 41.91
C ALA A 20 -6.88 12.37 40.55
N TRP A 21 -6.46 11.11 40.40
CA TRP A 21 -5.92 10.59 39.15
C TRP A 21 -6.94 9.92 38.23
N ALA A 22 -8.18 9.75 38.67
CA ALA A 22 -9.24 9.13 37.89
C ALA A 22 -10.18 10.13 37.18
N ALA A 23 -9.89 11.43 37.24
CA ALA A 23 -10.86 12.46 36.91
C ALA A 23 -10.84 12.94 35.43
N ASN A 24 -10.04 12.34 34.54
CA ASN A 24 -9.95 12.81 33.16
C ASN A 24 -10.03 11.74 32.07
N ASP A 25 -10.63 10.61 32.39
CA ASP A 25 -10.83 9.54 31.40
C ASP A 25 -12.16 9.77 30.64
N GLN A 26 -12.31 11.00 30.13
CA GLN A 26 -13.42 11.27 29.21
C GLN A 26 -13.03 10.66 27.85
N PRO A 27 -13.92 9.82 27.26
CA PRO A 27 -13.67 9.29 25.92
C PRO A 27 -13.43 10.44 24.94
N ILE A 28 -12.40 10.29 24.12
CA ILE A 28 -12.14 11.25 23.06
C ILE A 28 -13.34 11.21 22.09
N PRO A 29 -14.04 12.33 21.86
CA PRO A 29 -15.21 12.34 20.98
C PRO A 29 -14.78 12.05 19.53
N PRO A 30 -15.61 11.38 18.72
CA PRO A 30 -15.28 10.97 17.36
C PRO A 30 -14.82 12.11 16.43
N ASP A 31 -15.36 13.31 16.64
CA ASP A 31 -15.03 14.53 15.89
C ASP A 31 -13.65 15.14 16.23
N SER A 32 -13.04 14.68 17.31
CA SER A 32 -11.67 15.08 17.69
C SER A 32 -10.63 13.98 17.41
N LEU A 33 -11.03 12.85 16.82
CA LEU A 33 -10.17 11.76 16.41
C LEU A 33 -9.58 12.02 15.02
N GLY A 34 -8.43 12.65 14.93
CA GLY A 34 -7.73 12.85 13.67
C GLY A 34 -7.66 14.31 13.22
N LEU A 35 -7.29 14.51 11.97
CA LEU A 35 -7.08 15.84 11.39
C LEU A 35 -8.36 16.47 10.85
N SER A 36 -9.41 15.70 10.64
CA SER A 36 -10.72 16.20 10.23
C SER A 36 -11.44 16.86 11.39
N LYS A 37 -12.21 17.91 11.10
CA LYS A 37 -13.10 18.57 12.07
C LYS A 37 -14.50 17.94 12.10
N THR A 38 -14.73 16.93 11.26
CA THR A 38 -15.99 16.18 11.21
C THR A 38 -15.85 14.85 11.93
N SER A 39 -16.95 14.26 12.36
CA SER A 39 -16.99 12.91 12.92
C SER A 39 -16.39 11.91 11.94
N VAL A 40 -15.69 10.89 12.46
CA VAL A 40 -15.19 9.79 11.65
C VAL A 40 -16.28 9.00 10.94
N PHE A 41 -17.50 9.06 11.46
CA PHE A 41 -18.69 8.43 10.85
C PHE A 41 -19.29 9.25 9.70
N ASP A 42 -19.00 10.56 9.65
CA ASP A 42 -19.48 11.50 8.62
C ASP A 42 -18.36 11.86 7.62
N SER A 43 -17.26 11.12 7.65
CA SER A 43 -16.14 11.36 6.74
C SER A 43 -16.57 11.09 5.29
N PRO A 44 -16.43 12.06 4.36
CA PRO A 44 -16.76 11.84 2.96
C PRO A 44 -15.85 10.76 2.37
N ALA A 45 -16.37 10.00 1.42
CA ALA A 45 -15.56 9.08 0.66
C ALA A 45 -14.41 9.83 -0.02
N PRO A 46 -13.19 9.28 -0.04
CA PRO A 46 -12.10 9.89 -0.79
C PRO A 46 -12.47 10.03 -2.27
N PRO A 47 -12.01 11.08 -2.96
CA PRO A 47 -12.27 11.24 -4.38
C PRO A 47 -11.74 10.02 -5.15
N ALA A 48 -12.51 9.55 -6.12
CA ALA A 48 -12.05 8.54 -7.04
C ALA A 48 -10.90 9.12 -7.90
N PHE A 49 -9.85 8.34 -8.09
CA PHE A 49 -8.78 8.69 -9.01
C PHE A 49 -9.12 8.19 -10.41
N ASP A 50 -8.95 9.05 -11.41
CA ASP A 50 -8.99 8.64 -12.80
C ASP A 50 -7.67 7.97 -13.18
N TYR A 51 -7.78 6.72 -13.61
CA TYR A 51 -6.67 5.97 -14.19
C TYR A 51 -6.79 6.08 -15.71
N LYS A 52 -6.14 7.10 -16.29
CA LYS A 52 -6.04 7.23 -17.74
C LYS A 52 -4.96 6.28 -18.22
N GLU A 53 -5.38 5.09 -18.54
CA GLU A 53 -4.50 4.05 -19.00
C GLU A 53 -4.59 3.94 -20.52
N PRO A 54 -3.47 4.03 -21.24
CA PRO A 54 -3.48 3.84 -22.69
C PRO A 54 -3.79 2.40 -23.04
N ASP A 55 -4.20 2.19 -24.27
CA ASP A 55 -4.48 0.85 -24.81
C ASP A 55 -3.25 -0.05 -24.75
N VAL A 56 -3.51 -1.36 -24.69
CA VAL A 56 -2.47 -2.39 -24.75
C VAL A 56 -1.65 -2.22 -26.03
N GLY A 57 -0.32 -2.35 -25.90
CA GLY A 57 0.62 -2.17 -27.01
C GLY A 57 1.11 -0.74 -27.19
N THR A 58 0.54 0.24 -26.51
CA THR A 58 1.05 1.61 -26.52
C THR A 58 2.39 1.69 -25.80
N VAL A 59 3.35 2.40 -26.38
CA VAL A 59 4.64 2.67 -25.75
C VAL A 59 4.45 3.69 -24.63
N THR A 60 4.70 3.29 -23.40
CA THR A 60 4.48 4.11 -22.22
C THR A 60 5.70 4.14 -21.31
N THR A 61 5.79 5.18 -20.48
CA THR A 61 6.84 5.29 -19.46
C THR A 61 6.35 4.67 -18.15
N ARG A 62 7.07 3.68 -17.68
CA ARG A 62 6.80 3.03 -16.40
C ARG A 62 7.32 3.89 -15.25
N ALA A 63 6.52 3.99 -14.18
CA ALA A 63 6.93 4.63 -12.95
C ALA A 63 8.19 3.96 -12.35
N VAL A 64 9.07 4.76 -11.77
CA VAL A 64 10.27 4.27 -11.09
C VAL A 64 9.86 3.47 -9.86
N ARG A 65 10.50 2.32 -9.64
CA ARG A 65 10.28 1.50 -8.44
C ARG A 65 10.60 2.28 -7.18
N SER A 66 9.84 2.06 -6.12
CA SER A 66 10.06 2.71 -4.82
C SER A 66 11.01 1.95 -3.91
N TYR A 67 11.29 0.67 -4.20
CA TYR A 67 12.25 -0.18 -3.49
C TYR A 67 12.72 -1.32 -4.42
N PRO A 68 13.83 -2.04 -4.11
CA PRO A 68 14.46 -2.99 -5.05
C PRO A 68 13.54 -4.07 -5.58
N THR A 69 12.67 -4.59 -4.74
CA THR A 69 11.75 -5.69 -5.06
C THR A 69 10.33 -5.24 -5.39
N ALA A 70 10.10 -3.91 -5.52
CA ALA A 70 8.78 -3.38 -5.88
C ALA A 70 8.30 -3.98 -7.20
N PRO A 71 7.07 -4.52 -7.26
CA PRO A 71 6.48 -4.93 -8.52
C PRO A 71 6.38 -3.74 -9.47
N PRO A 72 6.67 -3.89 -10.78
CA PRO A 72 6.44 -2.82 -11.73
C PRO A 72 4.95 -2.50 -11.82
N MET A 73 4.63 -1.21 -11.99
CA MET A 73 3.26 -0.77 -12.23
C MET A 73 2.77 -1.22 -13.61
N ILE A 74 1.47 -1.41 -13.74
CA ILE A 74 0.80 -1.66 -15.02
C ILE A 74 0.67 -0.32 -15.74
N THR A 75 1.08 -0.25 -16.99
CA THR A 75 1.15 0.99 -17.78
C THR A 75 0.14 1.05 -18.91
N HIS A 76 -0.78 0.10 -19.00
CA HIS A 76 -1.84 0.00 -19.99
C HIS A 76 -3.18 -0.28 -19.31
N SER A 77 -4.27 -0.10 -20.03
CA SER A 77 -5.61 -0.41 -19.54
C SER A 77 -5.75 -1.90 -19.22
N ILE A 78 -6.46 -2.16 -18.13
CA ILE A 78 -6.89 -3.50 -17.72
C ILE A 78 -8.42 -3.66 -17.78
N GLU A 79 -9.08 -2.76 -18.49
CA GLU A 79 -10.52 -2.82 -18.70
C GLU A 79 -10.91 -4.13 -19.37
N GLY A 80 -11.91 -4.80 -18.82
CA GLY A 80 -12.36 -6.11 -19.29
C GLY A 80 -11.45 -7.29 -18.90
N MET A 81 -10.28 -7.06 -18.24
CA MET A 81 -9.38 -8.13 -17.82
C MET A 81 -9.64 -8.64 -16.40
N LEU A 82 -10.55 -8.00 -15.68
CA LEU A 82 -10.94 -8.39 -14.31
C LEU A 82 -12.37 -8.88 -14.26
N PRO A 83 -12.71 -9.73 -13.31
CA PRO A 83 -11.84 -10.30 -12.28
C PRO A 83 -10.93 -11.43 -12.79
N ILE A 84 -9.77 -11.60 -12.15
CA ILE A 84 -8.98 -12.83 -12.32
C ILE A 84 -9.64 -13.92 -11.49
N THR A 85 -10.02 -15.04 -12.13
CA THR A 85 -10.60 -16.22 -11.47
C THR A 85 -9.62 -17.39 -11.52
N GLN A 86 -10.01 -18.52 -10.97
CA GLN A 86 -9.22 -19.74 -11.05
C GLN A 86 -9.07 -20.25 -12.49
N GLU A 87 -10.08 -20.02 -13.32
CA GLU A 87 -10.16 -20.49 -14.70
C GLU A 87 -9.68 -19.45 -15.72
N ASN A 88 -9.76 -18.16 -15.35
CA ASN A 88 -9.47 -17.07 -16.28
C ASN A 88 -8.48 -16.06 -15.73
N ASN A 89 -7.41 -15.84 -16.50
CA ASN A 89 -6.41 -14.84 -16.22
C ASN A 89 -5.82 -14.28 -17.54
N MET A 90 -6.42 -13.25 -18.07
CA MET A 90 -6.01 -12.66 -19.34
C MET A 90 -4.59 -12.08 -19.32
N CYS A 91 -4.10 -11.66 -18.16
CA CYS A 91 -2.73 -11.14 -18.04
C CYS A 91 -1.70 -12.22 -18.42
N LYS A 92 -1.98 -13.46 -18.06
CA LYS A 92 -1.12 -14.60 -18.34
C LYS A 92 -0.94 -14.83 -19.84
N ASP A 93 -1.97 -14.62 -20.63
CA ASP A 93 -1.97 -14.92 -22.06
C ASP A 93 -0.91 -14.11 -22.82
N CYS A 94 -0.65 -12.89 -22.36
CA CYS A 94 0.39 -12.03 -22.93
C CYS A 94 1.71 -12.07 -22.16
N HIS A 95 1.70 -12.25 -20.83
CA HIS A 95 2.89 -12.07 -20.00
C HIS A 95 3.59 -13.37 -19.59
N VAL A 96 2.91 -14.54 -19.65
CA VAL A 96 3.54 -15.83 -19.34
C VAL A 96 4.18 -16.39 -20.60
N GLN A 97 5.40 -15.97 -20.86
CA GLN A 97 6.20 -16.35 -22.03
C GLN A 97 7.55 -16.92 -21.55
N PRO A 98 7.61 -18.20 -21.17
CA PRO A 98 8.83 -18.81 -20.61
C PRO A 98 10.04 -18.71 -21.55
N ASP A 99 9.82 -18.85 -22.85
CA ASP A 99 10.87 -18.75 -23.86
C ASP A 99 11.47 -17.36 -24.01
N MET A 100 10.78 -16.33 -23.54
CA MET A 100 11.20 -14.92 -23.60
C MET A 100 11.83 -14.42 -22.30
N VAL A 101 11.89 -15.24 -21.26
CA VAL A 101 12.48 -14.86 -19.97
C VAL A 101 13.94 -14.43 -20.15
N GLY A 102 14.25 -13.21 -19.69
CA GLY A 102 15.59 -12.63 -19.79
C GLY A 102 15.98 -12.08 -21.16
N LYS A 103 15.14 -12.19 -22.17
CA LYS A 103 15.40 -11.62 -23.49
C LYS A 103 14.91 -10.15 -23.56
N LYS A 104 15.53 -9.38 -24.47
CA LYS A 104 15.08 -8.03 -24.78
C LYS A 104 13.77 -8.09 -25.54
N VAL A 105 12.85 -7.19 -25.21
CA VAL A 105 11.54 -7.07 -25.82
C VAL A 105 11.46 -5.73 -26.54
N GLU A 106 10.85 -5.73 -27.71
CA GLU A 106 10.62 -4.50 -28.49
C GLU A 106 9.58 -3.59 -27.80
N PRO A 107 9.68 -2.25 -27.98
CA PRO A 107 8.72 -1.30 -27.44
C PRO A 107 7.28 -1.65 -27.87
N GLY A 108 6.35 -1.56 -26.94
CA GLY A 108 4.94 -1.90 -27.17
C GLY A 108 4.58 -3.39 -27.03
N MET A 109 5.57 -4.27 -26.99
CA MET A 109 5.33 -5.69 -26.78
C MET A 109 5.19 -6.04 -25.31
N PRO A 110 4.42 -7.12 -24.97
CA PRO A 110 4.28 -7.57 -23.59
C PRO A 110 5.62 -7.95 -22.98
N ILE A 111 5.92 -7.42 -21.80
CA ILE A 111 7.13 -7.78 -21.07
C ILE A 111 6.90 -9.13 -20.39
N PRO A 112 7.70 -10.17 -20.68
CA PRO A 112 7.52 -11.49 -20.10
C PRO A 112 7.71 -11.46 -18.58
N ALA A 113 6.92 -12.28 -17.88
CA ALA A 113 7.09 -12.51 -16.46
C ALA A 113 8.51 -13.05 -16.19
N PRO A 114 9.23 -12.53 -15.20
CA PRO A 114 10.61 -12.97 -14.92
C PRO A 114 10.64 -14.38 -14.33
N ALA A 115 11.83 -15.00 -14.32
CA ALA A 115 12.03 -16.36 -13.81
C ALA A 115 11.43 -16.60 -12.43
N SER A 116 11.38 -15.56 -11.57
CA SER A 116 10.77 -15.65 -10.22
C SER A 116 9.26 -15.93 -10.22
N HIS A 117 8.61 -15.90 -11.37
CA HIS A 117 7.18 -16.23 -11.54
C HIS A 117 6.96 -17.69 -11.96
N TYR A 118 8.01 -18.44 -12.11
CA TYR A 118 7.94 -19.84 -12.52
C TYR A 118 8.50 -20.75 -11.44
N VAL A 119 7.97 -21.97 -11.36
CA VAL A 119 8.60 -23.09 -10.63
C VAL A 119 9.75 -23.64 -11.47
N ASP A 120 9.51 -23.83 -12.76
CA ASP A 120 10.49 -24.23 -13.73
C ASP A 120 10.28 -23.49 -15.07
N VAL A 121 11.18 -22.57 -15.39
CA VAL A 121 11.10 -21.79 -16.63
C VAL A 121 11.22 -22.67 -17.86
N LYS A 122 12.10 -23.69 -17.85
CA LYS A 122 12.35 -24.56 -19.02
C LYS A 122 11.14 -25.41 -19.37
N LYS A 123 10.34 -25.78 -18.36
CA LYS A 123 9.10 -26.51 -18.55
C LYS A 123 7.88 -25.58 -18.76
N GLY A 124 8.06 -24.28 -18.62
CA GLY A 124 6.95 -23.31 -18.65
C GLY A 124 6.02 -23.42 -17.45
N GLU A 125 6.48 -24.03 -16.35
CA GLU A 125 5.66 -24.26 -15.16
C GLU A 125 5.53 -22.98 -14.34
N PHE A 126 4.37 -22.31 -14.48
CA PHE A 126 4.07 -21.07 -13.78
C PHE A 126 3.77 -21.34 -12.30
N TYR A 127 4.29 -20.46 -11.41
CA TYR A 127 4.08 -20.58 -9.97
C TYR A 127 2.68 -20.06 -9.60
N MET A 128 1.78 -20.93 -9.21
CA MET A 128 0.39 -20.61 -8.90
C MET A 128 0.20 -19.63 -7.73
N GLY A 129 1.18 -19.51 -6.84
CA GLY A 129 1.18 -18.47 -5.79
C GLY A 129 1.28 -17.04 -6.32
N ARG A 130 1.53 -16.87 -7.64
CA ARG A 130 1.52 -15.57 -8.35
C ARG A 130 0.40 -15.46 -9.39
N TRP A 131 -0.61 -16.30 -9.27
CA TRP A 131 -1.71 -16.35 -10.22
C TRP A 131 -2.51 -15.04 -10.27
N ASN A 132 -2.80 -14.43 -9.12
CA ASN A 132 -3.51 -13.17 -9.06
C ASN A 132 -2.56 -12.00 -9.21
N CYS A 133 -2.33 -11.59 -10.46
CA CYS A 133 -1.35 -10.56 -10.82
C CYS A 133 -1.61 -9.23 -10.14
N VAL A 134 -2.88 -8.82 -10.01
CA VAL A 134 -3.26 -7.51 -9.45
C VAL A 134 -3.14 -7.41 -7.93
N GLN A 135 -2.81 -8.49 -7.23
CA GLN A 135 -2.43 -8.40 -5.82
C GLN A 135 -1.09 -7.65 -5.62
N CYS A 136 -0.19 -7.77 -6.60
CA CYS A 136 1.14 -7.14 -6.55
C CYS A 136 1.30 -6.02 -7.58
N HIS A 137 0.75 -6.20 -8.79
CA HIS A 137 0.83 -5.21 -9.85
C HIS A 137 -0.41 -4.33 -9.86
N ARG A 138 -0.22 -3.02 -9.77
CA ARG A 138 -1.31 -2.04 -9.76
C ARG A 138 -1.24 -1.14 -10.99
N PRO A 139 -2.39 -0.70 -11.51
CA PRO A 139 -2.44 0.32 -12.55
C PRO A 139 -1.71 1.58 -12.13
N GLN A 140 -1.01 2.19 -13.08
CA GLN A 140 -0.32 3.44 -12.89
C GLN A 140 -1.31 4.59 -13.01
N ALA A 141 -1.52 5.34 -11.91
CA ALA A 141 -2.40 6.50 -11.93
C ALA A 141 -1.80 7.64 -12.77
N ASP A 142 -2.64 8.32 -13.54
CA ASP A 142 -2.28 9.55 -14.26
C ASP A 142 -2.37 10.76 -13.32
N VAL A 143 -1.50 10.78 -12.31
CA VAL A 143 -1.44 11.85 -11.34
C VAL A 143 -0.01 12.34 -11.15
N LYS A 144 0.13 13.64 -10.92
CA LYS A 144 1.42 14.20 -10.54
C LYS A 144 1.74 13.82 -9.10
N PRO A 145 2.86 13.10 -8.84
CA PRO A 145 3.26 12.77 -7.48
C PRO A 145 3.47 14.03 -6.63
N LEU A 146 2.96 14.04 -5.41
CA LEU A 146 3.21 15.12 -4.45
C LEU A 146 4.67 15.16 -4.00
N VAL A 147 5.30 13.98 -3.95
CA VAL A 147 6.71 13.81 -3.58
C VAL A 147 7.41 13.00 -4.68
N ALA A 148 8.55 13.49 -5.12
CA ALA A 148 9.34 12.79 -6.13
C ALA A 148 9.89 11.46 -5.58
N ASN A 149 9.79 10.41 -6.38
CA ASN A 149 10.47 9.15 -6.11
C ASN A 149 11.94 9.29 -6.48
N ILE A 150 12.82 9.28 -5.49
CA ILE A 150 14.29 9.37 -5.65
C ILE A 150 15.00 8.02 -5.52
N PHE A 151 14.26 6.92 -5.41
CA PHE A 151 14.85 5.59 -5.30
C PHE A 151 15.73 5.28 -6.52
N GLY A 152 16.93 4.77 -6.29
CA GLY A 152 17.88 4.45 -7.35
C GLY A 152 18.50 5.66 -8.07
N GLN A 153 18.26 6.90 -7.60
CA GLN A 153 18.91 8.10 -8.12
C GLN A 153 20.15 8.45 -7.28
N PRO A 154 21.37 8.20 -7.77
CA PRO A 154 22.60 8.55 -7.04
C PRO A 154 22.63 10.05 -6.74
N GLY A 155 22.88 10.43 -5.49
CA GLY A 155 23.16 11.82 -5.08
C GLY A 155 21.93 12.70 -4.80
N LYS A 156 20.69 12.17 -4.90
CA LYS A 156 19.47 12.92 -4.55
C LYS A 156 18.85 12.55 -3.20
N ALA A 157 19.48 11.68 -2.42
CA ALA A 157 19.11 11.43 -1.04
C ALA A 157 19.39 12.73 -0.24
N GLY A 158 18.32 13.39 0.16
CA GLY A 158 18.21 14.63 0.88
C GLY A 158 19.49 15.30 1.39
N LYS A 159 19.86 16.41 0.81
CA LYS A 159 20.54 17.44 1.59
C LYS A 159 19.51 17.94 2.62
N LYS A 160 19.72 17.53 3.88
CA LYS A 160 19.08 18.15 5.03
C LYS A 160 19.61 19.58 5.16
#